data_547a075e1d2141b1b8f328b8800d6f35
#
_entry.id   547a075e1d2141b1b8f328b8800d6f35
#
_cell.length_a   1.000
_cell.length_b   1.000
_cell.length_c   1.000
_cell.angle_alpha   90.00
_cell.angle_beta   90.00
_cell.angle_gamma   90.00
#
_symmetry.space_group_name_H-M   'P 1'
#
loop_
_entity.id
_entity.type
_entity.pdbx_description
1 polymer ?
#
loop_
_entity_poly.entity_id
_entity_poly.type
_entity_poly.pdbx_seq_one_letter_code
_entity_poly.pdbx_strand_id
1 'polypeptide(L)'
;MEIVAKKRRKNTGARLMPKWLLAVSLGVLSLAHPRSAKAQFTDPEQTIGMRPELLKDVGVDQKLNSSIPLDLMFRDEHGKTVALGQYFNSKPVILALVYYNCPMLCTQVLNGLDRSLEQIPMSIGKDFNVVTVSIDPTDQPPLAESKQAVYVGMYNRPGAAQGWHFLTGEDSQIKQLAAAVGFRYAYDPDSKQYAHASVIMLLTPEGKLSRYFYGVTYPARDMRLGLVDASDGKIGSPVDQVLLFCYHYDPHTGKYGLLISRAVQLGGLATVLIGGFFLILLFRGEHYSLQGRRT
;
A
#
# COMPACT_ATOMS: atom_id res chain seq x y z
N MET A 1 64.34 -63.65 -39.35
CA MET A 1 64.11 -63.26 -37.94
C MET A 1 64.03 -61.73 -37.94
N GLU A 2 62.78 -61.21 -38.15
CA GLU A 2 62.46 -59.80 -38.41
C GLU A 2 62.21 -59.06 -37.09
N ILE A 3 62.87 -57.93 -36.94
CA ILE A 3 62.65 -57.03 -35.81
C ILE A 3 61.86 -55.86 -36.35
N VAL A 4 60.58 -55.81 -35.98
CA VAL A 4 59.65 -54.71 -36.36
C VAL A 4 59.87 -53.53 -35.43
N ALA A 5 60.26 -52.36 -35.97
CA ALA A 5 60.44 -51.14 -35.29
C ALA A 5 59.08 -50.41 -35.14
N LYS A 6 58.58 -50.21 -33.88
CA LYS A 6 57.32 -49.53 -33.55
C LYS A 6 57.51 -48.02 -33.49
N LYS A 7 57.05 -47.34 -34.53
CA LYS A 7 57.06 -45.86 -34.66
C LYS A 7 56.09 -45.21 -33.72
N ARG A 8 56.52 -44.49 -32.64
CA ARG A 8 55.71 -43.68 -31.74
C ARG A 8 55.23 -42.43 -32.46
N ARG A 9 53.95 -42.35 -32.75
CA ARG A 9 53.26 -41.05 -33.14
C ARG A 9 53.11 -40.20 -31.92
N LYS A 10 53.70 -39.00 -31.95
CA LYS A 10 53.35 -37.88 -31.04
C LYS A 10 52.02 -37.29 -31.47
N ASN A 11 51.00 -37.48 -30.64
CA ASN A 11 49.69 -36.86 -30.82
C ASN A 11 49.73 -35.48 -30.13
N THR A 12 49.93 -34.41 -30.87
CA THR A 12 49.71 -33.03 -30.45
C THR A 12 48.20 -32.76 -30.47
N GLY A 13 47.51 -33.12 -29.39
CA GLY A 13 46.09 -32.80 -29.22
C GLY A 13 45.88 -31.33 -28.96
N ALA A 14 45.67 -30.56 -30.01
CA ALA A 14 45.01 -29.25 -29.87
C ALA A 14 43.62 -29.49 -29.30
N ARG A 15 43.42 -29.16 -28.02
CA ARG A 15 42.07 -29.19 -27.40
C ARG A 15 41.25 -28.06 -28.01
N LEU A 16 40.43 -28.40 -28.98
CA LEU A 16 39.34 -27.54 -29.44
C LEU A 16 38.41 -27.26 -28.27
N MET A 17 38.27 -26.01 -27.91
CA MET A 17 37.25 -25.57 -26.98
C MET A 17 35.87 -26.06 -27.43
N PRO A 18 35.06 -26.65 -26.55
CA PRO A 18 33.77 -27.18 -26.94
C PRO A 18 32.86 -26.03 -27.42
N LYS A 19 32.26 -26.26 -28.58
CA LYS A 19 31.43 -25.26 -29.31
C LYS A 19 30.31 -24.66 -28.50
N TRP A 20 29.88 -25.31 -27.42
CA TRP A 20 28.86 -24.80 -26.53
C TRP A 20 29.35 -23.64 -25.64
N LEU A 21 30.64 -23.51 -25.30
CA LEU A 21 31.22 -22.39 -24.57
C LEU A 21 31.19 -21.09 -25.43
N LEU A 22 31.36 -21.19 -26.73
CA LEU A 22 31.22 -20.09 -27.67
C LEU A 22 29.75 -19.66 -27.83
N ALA A 23 28.79 -20.60 -27.75
CA ALA A 23 27.38 -20.31 -27.84
C ALA A 23 26.87 -19.55 -26.59
N VAL A 24 27.39 -19.90 -25.40
CA VAL A 24 27.03 -19.24 -24.14
C VAL A 24 27.59 -17.79 -24.09
N SER A 25 28.85 -17.58 -24.58
CA SER A 25 29.42 -16.22 -24.61
C SER A 25 28.72 -15.30 -25.62
N LEU A 26 28.24 -15.83 -26.77
CA LEU A 26 27.44 -15.04 -27.72
C LEU A 26 26.03 -14.73 -27.17
N GLY A 27 25.44 -15.64 -26.41
CA GLY A 27 24.13 -15.44 -25.77
C GLY A 27 24.15 -14.33 -24.71
N VAL A 28 25.23 -14.22 -23.92
CA VAL A 28 25.39 -13.18 -22.90
C VAL A 28 25.69 -11.81 -23.54
N LEU A 29 26.39 -11.78 -24.67
CA LEU A 29 26.68 -10.52 -25.38
C LEU A 29 25.46 -9.93 -26.07
N SER A 30 24.49 -10.76 -26.50
CA SER A 30 23.24 -10.29 -27.09
C SER A 30 22.26 -9.72 -26.07
N LEU A 31 22.40 -10.06 -24.77
CA LEU A 31 21.62 -9.45 -23.68
C LEU A 31 22.17 -8.07 -23.23
N ALA A 32 23.37 -7.72 -23.64
CA ALA A 32 24.02 -6.46 -23.27
C ALA A 32 23.72 -5.28 -24.21
N HIS A 33 22.94 -5.49 -25.27
CA HIS A 33 22.46 -4.36 -26.04
C HIS A 33 21.26 -3.76 -25.34
N PRO A 34 21.31 -2.52 -24.80
CA PRO A 34 20.16 -1.81 -24.35
C PRO A 34 19.31 -1.51 -25.59
N ARG A 35 18.46 -2.44 -25.99
CA ARG A 35 17.30 -2.06 -26.77
C ARG A 35 16.53 -1.12 -25.85
N SER A 36 16.64 0.18 -26.14
CA SER A 36 15.68 1.16 -25.67
C SER A 36 14.32 0.73 -26.23
N ALA A 37 13.71 -0.27 -25.60
CA ALA A 37 12.27 -0.40 -25.63
C ALA A 37 11.79 0.91 -25.00
N LYS A 38 11.48 1.90 -25.84
CA LYS A 38 10.57 2.96 -25.46
C LYS A 38 9.27 2.22 -25.14
N ALA A 39 9.14 1.77 -23.86
CA ALA A 39 7.85 1.51 -23.30
C ALA A 39 7.11 2.82 -23.57
N GLN A 40 6.13 2.78 -24.45
CA GLN A 40 5.13 3.81 -24.54
C GLN A 40 4.33 3.68 -23.24
N PHE A 41 4.91 4.19 -22.15
CA PHE A 41 4.11 4.62 -21.03
C PHE A 41 3.29 5.77 -21.63
N THR A 42 2.04 5.50 -21.96
CA THR A 42 1.03 6.54 -22.07
C THR A 42 1.23 7.41 -20.83
N ASP A 43 1.47 8.69 -21.07
CA ASP A 43 1.72 9.67 -20.03
C ASP A 43 0.73 9.44 -18.88
N PRO A 44 1.18 9.30 -17.63
CA PRO A 44 0.28 9.12 -16.49
C PRO A 44 -0.75 10.25 -16.40
N GLU A 45 -0.45 11.42 -16.98
CA GLU A 45 -1.33 12.56 -17.13
C GLU A 45 -2.61 12.25 -17.93
N GLN A 46 -2.58 11.29 -18.87
CA GLN A 46 -3.76 10.92 -19.67
C GLN A 46 -4.65 9.86 -19.03
N THR A 47 -4.16 9.18 -17.99
CA THR A 47 -4.88 8.04 -17.38
C THR A 47 -5.68 8.44 -16.14
N ILE A 48 -5.33 9.57 -15.52
CA ILE A 48 -6.05 10.11 -14.36
C ILE A 48 -6.41 11.54 -14.73
N GLY A 49 -7.67 11.82 -15.04
CA GLY A 49 -8.16 13.15 -15.41
C GLY A 49 -8.04 14.21 -14.29
N MET A 50 -7.09 14.06 -13.37
CA MET A 50 -6.73 14.99 -12.31
C MET A 50 -5.43 15.70 -12.64
N ARG A 51 -5.41 17.01 -12.42
CA ARG A 51 -4.22 17.83 -12.59
C ARG A 51 -3.15 17.40 -11.58
N PRO A 52 -1.86 17.20 -12.01
CA PRO A 52 -0.76 16.89 -11.10
C PRO A 52 -0.61 17.88 -9.94
N GLU A 53 -0.99 19.15 -10.18
CA GLU A 53 -0.93 20.21 -9.16
C GLU A 53 -1.89 19.99 -8.00
N LEU A 54 -3.10 19.48 -8.25
CA LEU A 54 -4.07 19.14 -7.21
C LEU A 54 -3.59 18.01 -6.31
N LEU A 55 -2.82 17.08 -6.86
CA LEU A 55 -2.30 15.94 -6.09
C LEU A 55 -1.22 16.33 -5.08
N LYS A 56 -0.59 17.51 -5.20
CA LYS A 56 0.38 18.01 -4.21
C LYS A 56 -0.24 18.25 -2.84
N ASP A 57 -1.52 18.63 -2.83
CA ASP A 57 -2.26 18.94 -1.62
C ASP A 57 -3.07 17.76 -1.08
N VAL A 58 -2.98 16.60 -1.73
CA VAL A 58 -3.68 15.37 -1.36
C VAL A 58 -2.73 14.41 -0.64
N GLY A 59 -3.15 13.87 0.49
CA GLY A 59 -2.33 12.89 1.21
C GLY A 59 -2.81 12.65 2.63
N VAL A 60 -1.98 11.93 3.39
CA VAL A 60 -2.22 11.67 4.81
C VAL A 60 -0.94 11.89 5.59
N ASP A 61 -0.97 12.85 6.49
CA ASP A 61 0.10 13.09 7.45
C ASP A 61 -0.26 12.37 8.74
N GLN A 62 0.32 11.18 8.98
CA GLN A 62 -0.05 10.36 10.14
C GLN A 62 0.14 11.09 11.45
N LYS A 63 -0.91 11.13 12.26
CA LYS A 63 -0.94 11.75 13.59
C LYS A 63 -1.25 10.73 14.69
N LEU A 64 -0.53 9.62 14.70
CA LEU A 64 -0.72 8.59 15.71
C LEU A 64 -0.61 9.17 17.13
N ASN A 65 -1.45 8.67 18.04
CA ASN A 65 -1.58 9.12 19.42
C ASN A 65 -2.15 10.55 19.59
N SER A 66 -2.46 11.27 18.51
CA SER A 66 -3.15 12.57 18.63
C SER A 66 -4.64 12.34 18.90
N SER A 67 -5.22 13.18 19.75
CA SER A 67 -6.66 13.21 20.01
C SER A 67 -7.35 14.04 18.94
N ILE A 68 -8.51 13.57 18.48
CA ILE A 68 -9.40 14.37 17.64
C ILE A 68 -10.34 15.21 18.51
N PRO A 69 -10.80 16.37 18.04
CA PRO A 69 -11.78 17.17 18.77
C PRO A 69 -13.16 16.48 18.72
N LEU A 70 -13.61 16.00 19.89
CA LEU A 70 -14.87 15.26 20.04
C LEU A 70 -16.10 16.15 20.13
N ASP A 71 -15.92 17.45 20.30
CA ASP A 71 -16.94 18.50 20.37
C ASP A 71 -17.37 19.04 19.00
N LEU A 72 -16.74 18.59 17.91
CA LEU A 72 -17.14 18.96 16.56
C LEU A 72 -18.58 18.54 16.26
N MET A 73 -19.34 19.48 15.68
CA MET A 73 -20.77 19.30 15.41
C MET A 73 -21.01 18.90 13.96
N PHE A 74 -21.78 17.83 13.78
CA PHE A 74 -22.21 17.31 12.49
C PHE A 74 -23.73 17.13 12.47
N ARG A 75 -24.28 16.79 11.32
CA ARG A 75 -25.64 16.27 11.20
C ARG A 75 -25.57 14.78 10.92
N ASP A 76 -26.31 14.01 11.69
CA ASP A 76 -26.45 12.57 11.44
C ASP A 76 -27.35 12.31 10.20
N GLU A 77 -27.48 11.05 9.85
CA GLU A 77 -28.30 10.57 8.74
C GLU A 77 -29.79 10.95 8.85
N HIS A 78 -30.26 11.28 10.03
CA HIS A 78 -31.64 11.75 10.28
C HIS A 78 -31.74 13.29 10.36
N GLY A 79 -30.66 14.01 10.09
CA GLY A 79 -30.59 15.45 10.11
C GLY A 79 -30.47 16.07 11.50
N LYS A 80 -30.31 15.26 12.55
CA LYS A 80 -30.11 15.73 13.92
C LYS A 80 -28.70 16.27 14.08
N THR A 81 -28.55 17.44 14.71
CA THR A 81 -27.23 17.96 15.08
C THR A 81 -26.66 17.16 16.26
N VAL A 82 -25.45 16.69 16.10
CA VAL A 82 -24.78 15.75 17.02
C VAL A 82 -23.33 16.13 17.21
N ALA A 83 -22.79 15.94 18.41
CA ALA A 83 -21.35 16.02 18.64
C ALA A 83 -20.67 14.73 18.22
N LEU A 84 -19.50 14.81 17.59
CA LEU A 84 -18.73 13.63 17.14
C LEU A 84 -18.47 12.64 18.29
N GLY A 85 -18.24 13.18 19.50
CA GLY A 85 -17.95 12.39 20.70
C GLY A 85 -19.05 11.39 21.11
N GLN A 86 -20.30 11.63 20.69
CA GLN A 86 -21.38 10.69 21.04
C GLN A 86 -21.19 9.27 20.50
N TYR A 87 -20.35 9.12 19.46
CA TYR A 87 -20.07 7.81 18.84
C TYR A 87 -18.93 7.05 19.51
N PHE A 88 -18.25 7.67 20.49
CA PHE A 88 -17.08 7.12 21.20
C PHE A 88 -17.40 6.46 22.55
N ASN A 89 -18.60 6.00 22.74
CA ASN A 89 -19.15 5.43 23.99
C ASN A 89 -18.43 4.14 24.45
N SER A 90 -17.21 4.27 24.99
CA SER A 90 -16.36 3.16 25.49
C SER A 90 -16.00 2.11 24.45
N LYS A 91 -16.14 2.43 23.17
CA LYS A 91 -15.84 1.53 22.06
C LYS A 91 -14.87 2.20 21.10
N PRO A 92 -13.97 1.43 20.46
CA PRO A 92 -13.15 1.96 19.38
C PRO A 92 -14.03 2.35 18.18
N VAL A 93 -13.56 3.31 17.42
CA VAL A 93 -14.27 3.84 16.26
C VAL A 93 -13.42 3.67 15.00
N ILE A 94 -14.03 3.17 13.93
CA ILE A 94 -13.49 3.27 12.58
C ILE A 94 -14.02 4.56 11.97
N LEU A 95 -13.12 5.48 11.60
CA LEU A 95 -13.44 6.73 10.93
C LEU A 95 -13.07 6.64 9.45
N ALA A 96 -14.02 6.95 8.57
CA ALA A 96 -13.83 7.09 7.14
C ALA A 96 -14.22 8.48 6.67
N LEU A 97 -13.31 9.19 6.00
CA LEU A 97 -13.58 10.47 5.35
C LEU A 97 -13.74 10.23 3.85
N VAL A 98 -14.95 10.47 3.33
CA VAL A 98 -15.36 10.24 1.95
C VAL A 98 -16.32 11.34 1.52
N TYR A 99 -16.77 11.39 0.26
CA TYR A 99 -17.95 12.17 -0.11
C TYR A 99 -18.98 11.26 -0.79
N TYR A 100 -20.26 11.52 -0.53
CA TYR A 100 -21.31 10.55 -0.83
C TYR A 100 -21.68 10.48 -2.32
N ASN A 101 -21.49 11.56 -3.06
CA ASN A 101 -21.72 11.60 -4.51
C ASN A 101 -20.50 11.14 -5.36
N CYS A 102 -19.52 10.51 -4.74
CA CYS A 102 -18.34 10.03 -5.45
C CYS A 102 -18.68 8.92 -6.46
N PRO A 103 -18.29 9.07 -7.74
CA PRO A 103 -18.61 8.07 -8.76
C PRO A 103 -17.75 6.80 -8.67
N MET A 104 -16.62 6.80 -7.95
CA MET A 104 -15.69 5.66 -7.98
C MET A 104 -15.04 5.31 -6.64
N LEU A 105 -14.09 6.11 -6.17
CA LEU A 105 -13.12 5.71 -5.14
C LEU A 105 -13.73 5.55 -3.74
N CYS A 106 -14.62 6.45 -3.35
CA CYS A 106 -15.25 6.41 -2.01
C CYS A 106 -16.13 5.17 -1.84
N THR A 107 -16.83 4.76 -2.90
CA THR A 107 -17.58 3.50 -2.91
C THR A 107 -16.64 2.30 -2.74
N GLN A 108 -15.44 2.33 -3.31
CA GLN A 108 -14.44 1.26 -3.16
C GLN A 108 -13.90 1.16 -1.73
N VAL A 109 -13.63 2.30 -1.07
CA VAL A 109 -13.19 2.36 0.33
C VAL A 109 -14.24 1.73 1.24
N LEU A 110 -15.50 2.15 1.12
CA LEU A 110 -16.58 1.64 1.97
C LEU A 110 -16.93 0.18 1.66
N ASN A 111 -16.92 -0.25 0.40
CA ASN A 111 -17.11 -1.65 0.02
C ASN A 111 -15.98 -2.55 0.54
N GLY A 112 -14.74 -2.05 0.52
CA GLY A 112 -13.60 -2.77 1.08
C GLY A 112 -13.67 -2.89 2.60
N LEU A 113 -14.14 -1.83 3.26
CA LEU A 113 -14.39 -1.84 4.69
C LEU A 113 -15.48 -2.87 5.04
N ASP A 114 -16.63 -2.81 4.40
CA ASP A 114 -17.74 -3.74 4.60
C ASP A 114 -17.27 -5.19 4.47
N ARG A 115 -16.64 -5.55 3.36
CA ARG A 115 -16.08 -6.91 3.14
C ARG A 115 -15.10 -7.36 4.21
N SER A 116 -14.29 -6.44 4.75
CA SER A 116 -13.37 -6.77 5.83
C SER A 116 -14.12 -7.05 7.14
N LEU A 117 -15.13 -6.22 7.44
CA LEU A 117 -15.92 -6.33 8.67
C LEU A 117 -16.84 -7.56 8.68
N GLU A 118 -17.32 -7.99 7.53
CA GLU A 118 -18.07 -9.26 7.40
C GLU A 118 -17.25 -10.48 7.82
N GLN A 119 -15.91 -10.45 7.63
CA GLN A 119 -15.04 -11.59 7.89
C GLN A 119 -14.53 -11.69 9.33
N ILE A 120 -14.79 -10.67 10.17
CA ILE A 120 -14.35 -10.69 11.58
C ILE A 120 -15.48 -11.08 12.51
N PRO A 121 -15.18 -11.71 13.67
CA PRO A 121 -16.20 -12.13 14.65
C PRO A 121 -16.76 -10.97 15.48
N MET A 122 -16.19 -9.77 15.37
CA MET A 122 -16.65 -8.54 16.03
C MET A 122 -17.78 -7.91 15.23
N SER A 123 -18.70 -7.21 15.91
CA SER A 123 -19.90 -6.64 15.28
C SER A 123 -20.01 -5.13 15.51
N ILE A 124 -20.40 -4.41 14.47
CA ILE A 124 -20.72 -2.96 14.50
C ILE A 124 -21.85 -2.73 15.52
N GLY A 125 -21.75 -1.67 16.29
CA GLY A 125 -22.71 -1.28 17.32
C GLY A 125 -22.54 -2.02 18.65
N LYS A 126 -21.98 -3.25 18.62
CA LYS A 126 -21.69 -4.04 19.82
C LYS A 126 -20.24 -3.86 20.29
N ASP A 127 -19.28 -4.16 19.43
CA ASP A 127 -17.87 -4.23 19.78
C ASP A 127 -17.11 -2.96 19.36
N PHE A 128 -17.56 -2.28 18.32
CA PHE A 128 -17.01 -1.02 17.80
C PHE A 128 -18.09 -0.24 17.03
N ASN A 129 -17.83 1.02 16.76
CA ASN A 129 -18.66 1.84 15.88
C ASN A 129 -17.90 2.20 14.60
N VAL A 130 -18.65 2.53 13.55
CA VAL A 130 -18.13 3.08 12.30
C VAL A 130 -18.75 4.45 12.09
N VAL A 131 -17.92 5.45 11.86
CA VAL A 131 -18.35 6.83 11.56
C VAL A 131 -17.80 7.20 10.19
N THR A 132 -18.71 7.40 9.26
CA THR A 132 -18.41 7.88 7.91
C THR A 132 -18.79 9.35 7.84
N VAL A 133 -17.86 10.23 7.51
CA VAL A 133 -18.10 11.68 7.42
C VAL A 133 -17.89 12.12 5.98
N SER A 134 -18.89 12.84 5.43
CA SER A 134 -18.70 13.47 4.13
C SER A 134 -17.73 14.66 4.23
N ILE A 135 -16.75 14.69 3.30
CA ILE A 135 -15.86 15.85 3.11
C ILE A 135 -16.45 16.90 2.19
N ASP A 136 -17.62 16.64 1.58
CA ASP A 136 -18.35 17.61 0.76
C ASP A 136 -19.38 18.34 1.65
N PRO A 137 -19.20 19.64 1.91
CA PRO A 137 -20.14 20.40 2.72
C PRO A 137 -21.52 20.59 2.04
N THR A 138 -21.65 20.23 0.75
CA THR A 138 -22.92 20.27 0.02
C THR A 138 -23.75 19.01 0.18
N ASP A 139 -23.16 17.91 0.65
CA ASP A 139 -23.88 16.67 0.94
C ASP A 139 -24.89 16.90 2.08
N GLN A 140 -26.09 16.36 1.90
CA GLN A 140 -27.22 16.57 2.82
C GLN A 140 -27.62 15.26 3.53
N PRO A 141 -28.26 15.33 4.72
CA PRO A 141 -28.68 14.16 5.49
C PRO A 141 -29.48 13.11 4.73
N PRO A 142 -30.41 13.44 3.80
CA PRO A 142 -31.13 12.41 3.05
C PRO A 142 -30.21 11.51 2.20
N LEU A 143 -29.08 12.07 1.70
CA LEU A 143 -28.08 11.28 0.98
C LEU A 143 -27.29 10.41 1.95
N ALA A 144 -26.95 10.92 3.12
CA ALA A 144 -26.32 10.16 4.20
C ALA A 144 -27.18 8.97 4.65
N GLU A 145 -28.48 9.18 4.84
CA GLU A 145 -29.46 8.14 5.18
C GLU A 145 -29.53 7.05 4.10
N SER A 146 -29.59 7.46 2.83
CA SER A 146 -29.54 6.52 1.70
C SER A 146 -28.28 5.66 1.71
N LYS A 147 -27.11 6.27 1.98
CA LYS A 147 -25.82 5.55 2.07
C LYS A 147 -25.81 4.61 3.26
N GLN A 148 -26.26 5.06 4.43
CA GLN A 148 -26.39 4.21 5.61
C GLN A 148 -27.24 2.97 5.32
N ALA A 149 -28.42 3.17 4.73
CA ALA A 149 -29.34 2.07 4.43
C ALA A 149 -28.66 1.01 3.53
N VAL A 150 -27.89 1.44 2.52
CA VAL A 150 -27.15 0.55 1.62
C VAL A 150 -26.10 -0.25 2.39
N TYR A 151 -25.21 0.40 3.15
CA TYR A 151 -24.09 -0.29 3.81
C TYR A 151 -24.53 -1.12 5.02
N VAL A 152 -25.52 -0.66 5.79
CA VAL A 152 -26.15 -1.46 6.85
C VAL A 152 -26.83 -2.69 6.26
N GLY A 153 -27.50 -2.54 5.10
CA GLY A 153 -28.12 -3.64 4.38
C GLY A 153 -27.11 -4.66 3.82
N MET A 154 -25.95 -4.20 3.35
CA MET A 154 -24.85 -5.06 2.88
C MET A 154 -24.23 -5.83 4.03
N TYR A 155 -23.84 -5.15 5.09
CA TYR A 155 -23.25 -5.78 6.29
C TYR A 155 -24.17 -6.80 6.96
N ASN A 156 -25.47 -6.56 6.95
CA ASN A 156 -26.56 -7.47 7.33
C ASN A 156 -26.36 -8.19 8.67
N ARG A 157 -25.83 -7.51 9.69
CA ARG A 157 -25.74 -8.04 11.06
C ARG A 157 -26.54 -7.19 12.04
N PRO A 158 -27.13 -7.78 13.11
CA PRO A 158 -27.82 -7.04 14.14
C PRO A 158 -26.95 -5.95 14.76
N GLY A 159 -27.54 -4.78 15.03
CA GLY A 159 -26.85 -3.65 15.64
C GLY A 159 -26.11 -2.72 14.65
N ALA A 160 -26.03 -3.08 13.37
CA ALA A 160 -25.33 -2.26 12.37
C ALA A 160 -25.91 -0.85 12.25
N ALA A 161 -27.23 -0.72 12.21
CA ALA A 161 -27.89 0.59 12.08
C ALA A 161 -27.64 1.52 13.29
N GLN A 162 -27.37 0.96 14.46
CA GLN A 162 -27.05 1.72 15.67
C GLN A 162 -25.56 2.02 15.85
N GLY A 163 -24.71 1.43 15.00
CA GLY A 163 -23.26 1.59 15.14
C GLY A 163 -22.54 2.05 13.88
N TRP A 164 -23.21 2.09 12.72
CA TRP A 164 -22.62 2.65 11.49
C TRP A 164 -23.34 3.94 11.11
N HIS A 165 -22.69 5.07 11.35
CA HIS A 165 -23.25 6.40 11.18
C HIS A 165 -22.67 7.12 9.98
N PHE A 166 -23.49 7.89 9.29
CA PHE A 166 -23.13 8.65 8.10
C PHE A 166 -23.42 10.13 8.36
N LEU A 167 -22.36 10.91 8.52
CA LEU A 167 -22.44 12.30 8.95
C LEU A 167 -22.22 13.26 7.79
N THR A 168 -22.95 14.38 7.84
CA THR A 168 -22.73 15.56 7.01
C THR A 168 -22.41 16.75 7.89
N GLY A 169 -21.71 17.77 7.38
CA GLY A 169 -21.29 18.89 8.20
C GLY A 169 -20.94 20.13 7.43
N GLU A 170 -20.75 21.21 8.16
CA GLU A 170 -20.27 22.48 7.62
C GLU A 170 -18.77 22.38 7.29
N ASP A 171 -18.32 23.08 6.27
CA ASP A 171 -16.93 23.09 5.78
C ASP A 171 -15.90 23.30 6.90
N SER A 172 -16.19 24.20 7.84
CA SER A 172 -15.31 24.47 8.97
C SER A 172 -15.11 23.27 9.91
N GLN A 173 -16.16 22.49 10.17
CA GLN A 173 -16.11 21.30 11.03
C GLN A 173 -15.40 20.14 10.30
N ILE A 174 -15.70 19.97 9.01
CA ILE A 174 -15.05 18.98 8.15
C ILE A 174 -13.55 19.24 8.08
N LYS A 175 -13.11 20.47 7.83
CA LYS A 175 -11.69 20.84 7.76
C LYS A 175 -10.97 20.64 9.09
N GLN A 176 -11.61 20.95 10.22
CA GLN A 176 -11.04 20.73 11.55
C GLN A 176 -10.84 19.24 11.81
N LEU A 177 -11.82 18.40 11.50
CA LEU A 177 -11.67 16.94 11.62
C LEU A 177 -10.59 16.41 10.71
N ALA A 178 -10.60 16.78 9.43
CA ALA A 178 -9.60 16.37 8.45
C ALA A 178 -8.17 16.77 8.89
N ALA A 179 -8.01 18.02 9.35
CA ALA A 179 -6.73 18.49 9.89
C ALA A 179 -6.31 17.69 11.14
N ALA A 180 -7.23 17.39 12.06
CA ALA A 180 -6.94 16.64 13.26
C ALA A 180 -6.43 15.22 12.98
N VAL A 181 -6.96 14.57 11.94
CA VAL A 181 -6.53 13.23 11.51
C VAL A 181 -5.44 13.26 10.44
N GLY A 182 -4.95 14.44 10.06
CA GLY A 182 -3.91 14.58 9.04
C GLY A 182 -4.36 14.20 7.62
N PHE A 183 -5.66 14.24 7.35
CA PHE A 183 -6.23 13.93 6.04
C PHE A 183 -6.28 15.21 5.18
N ARG A 184 -5.57 15.19 4.05
CA ARG A 184 -5.55 16.29 3.09
C ARG A 184 -6.29 15.89 1.83
N TYR A 185 -7.17 16.80 1.39
CA TYR A 185 -7.97 16.64 0.18
C TYR A 185 -8.09 17.96 -0.55
N ALA A 186 -8.36 17.91 -1.85
CA ALA A 186 -8.51 19.09 -2.69
C ALA A 186 -9.75 18.97 -3.58
N TYR A 187 -10.47 20.07 -3.75
CA TYR A 187 -11.59 20.14 -4.69
C TYR A 187 -11.08 20.55 -6.07
N ASP A 188 -11.46 19.78 -7.09
CA ASP A 188 -11.20 20.12 -8.49
C ASP A 188 -12.45 20.79 -9.10
N PRO A 189 -12.39 22.10 -9.40
CA PRO A 189 -13.52 22.83 -9.94
C PRO A 189 -13.90 22.41 -11.37
N ASP A 190 -12.98 21.82 -12.13
CA ASP A 190 -13.23 21.40 -13.52
C ASP A 190 -14.02 20.08 -13.55
N SER A 191 -13.60 19.09 -12.80
CA SER A 191 -14.33 17.82 -12.68
C SER A 191 -15.47 17.88 -11.66
N LYS A 192 -15.52 18.90 -10.82
CA LYS A 192 -16.43 19.05 -9.68
C LYS A 192 -16.33 17.86 -8.70
N GLN A 193 -15.13 17.36 -8.49
CA GLN A 193 -14.86 16.21 -7.64
C GLN A 193 -13.80 16.55 -6.58
N TYR A 194 -13.78 15.77 -5.50
CA TYR A 194 -12.73 15.86 -4.50
C TYR A 194 -11.65 14.81 -4.78
N ALA A 195 -10.41 15.26 -4.88
CA ALA A 195 -9.25 14.41 -4.84
C ALA A 195 -8.87 14.12 -3.38
N HIS A 196 -8.82 12.87 -2.98
CA HIS A 196 -8.45 12.47 -1.62
C HIS A 196 -7.76 11.10 -1.59
N ALA A 197 -7.03 10.84 -0.50
CA ALA A 197 -6.40 9.55 -0.27
C ALA A 197 -7.44 8.49 0.12
N SER A 198 -7.19 7.24 -0.27
CA SER A 198 -7.96 6.08 0.21
C SER A 198 -7.39 5.62 1.54
N VAL A 199 -8.05 5.95 2.63
CA VAL A 199 -7.62 5.61 3.99
C VAL A 199 -8.82 5.53 4.92
N ILE A 200 -8.77 4.60 5.87
CA ILE A 200 -9.63 4.59 7.05
C ILE A 200 -8.75 4.64 8.30
N MET A 201 -9.29 5.14 9.39
CA MET A 201 -8.57 5.36 10.64
C MET A 201 -9.24 4.62 11.78
N LEU A 202 -8.45 3.98 12.63
CA LEU A 202 -8.91 3.44 13.90
C LEU A 202 -8.62 4.44 15.03
N LEU A 203 -9.60 4.67 15.84
CA LEU A 203 -9.51 5.53 17.03
C LEU A 203 -9.86 4.73 18.28
N THR A 204 -9.17 5.05 19.37
CA THR A 204 -9.50 4.50 20.69
C THR A 204 -10.84 5.06 21.18
N PRO A 205 -11.44 4.48 22.24
CA PRO A 205 -12.65 5.01 22.87
C PRO A 205 -12.52 6.48 23.32
N GLU A 206 -11.31 6.95 23.60
CA GLU A 206 -11.01 8.33 24.00
C GLU A 206 -10.78 9.27 22.80
N GLY A 207 -10.95 8.78 21.58
CA GLY A 207 -10.75 9.58 20.36
C GLY A 207 -9.29 9.80 19.96
N LYS A 208 -8.36 8.92 20.39
CA LYS A 208 -6.96 8.97 19.95
C LYS A 208 -6.76 8.12 18.69
N LEU A 209 -5.99 8.64 17.74
CA LEU A 209 -5.63 7.91 16.53
C LEU A 209 -4.71 6.73 16.85
N SER A 210 -5.25 5.52 16.71
CA SER A 210 -4.55 4.27 16.96
C SER A 210 -3.82 3.75 15.73
N ARG A 211 -4.49 3.74 14.57
CA ARG A 211 -3.93 3.16 13.33
C ARG A 211 -4.55 3.75 12.07
N TYR A 212 -3.79 3.74 10.98
CA TYR A 212 -4.28 4.03 9.63
C TYR A 212 -4.23 2.78 8.77
N PHE A 213 -5.28 2.55 7.96
CA PHE A 213 -5.33 1.52 6.94
C PHE A 213 -5.47 2.18 5.58
N TYR A 214 -4.51 1.96 4.69
CA TYR A 214 -4.45 2.56 3.36
C TYR A 214 -5.03 1.65 2.28
N GLY A 215 -5.54 2.28 1.23
CA GLY A 215 -6.09 1.61 0.07
C GLY A 215 -7.58 1.27 0.22
N VAL A 216 -8.02 0.31 -0.58
CA VAL A 216 -9.44 -0.10 -0.70
C VAL A 216 -9.66 -1.57 -0.32
N THR A 217 -8.64 -2.23 0.20
CA THR A 217 -8.69 -3.63 0.65
C THR A 217 -8.04 -3.71 2.03
N TYR A 218 -8.78 -4.18 3.00
CA TYR A 218 -8.35 -4.26 4.38
C TYR A 218 -8.34 -5.72 4.83
N PRO A 219 -7.16 -6.32 5.12
CA PRO A 219 -7.09 -7.70 5.59
C PRO A 219 -7.87 -7.86 6.91
N ALA A 220 -8.81 -8.79 6.96
CA ALA A 220 -9.68 -9.00 8.12
C ALA A 220 -8.90 -9.29 9.41
N ARG A 221 -7.77 -10.00 9.31
CA ARG A 221 -6.88 -10.24 10.44
C ARG A 221 -6.33 -8.95 11.03
N ASP A 222 -5.85 -8.05 10.17
CA ASP A 222 -5.22 -6.80 10.60
C ASP A 222 -6.27 -5.82 11.15
N MET A 223 -7.46 -5.80 10.54
CA MET A 223 -8.61 -5.06 11.04
C MET A 223 -9.00 -5.51 12.44
N ARG A 224 -9.15 -6.82 12.64
CA ARG A 224 -9.47 -7.40 13.95
C ARG A 224 -8.42 -7.05 15.01
N LEU A 225 -7.13 -7.24 14.69
CA LEU A 225 -6.04 -6.91 15.62
C LEU A 225 -6.02 -5.42 15.95
N GLY A 226 -6.18 -4.56 14.93
CA GLY A 226 -6.26 -3.12 15.13
C GLY A 226 -7.41 -2.69 16.03
N LEU A 227 -8.60 -3.29 15.86
CA LEU A 227 -9.77 -3.02 16.71
C LEU A 227 -9.53 -3.46 18.16
N VAL A 228 -8.91 -4.62 18.38
CA VAL A 228 -8.54 -5.09 19.73
C VAL A 228 -7.54 -4.14 20.37
N ASP A 229 -6.47 -3.77 19.65
CA ASP A 229 -5.47 -2.82 20.15
C ASP A 229 -6.11 -1.46 20.48
N ALA A 230 -6.95 -0.92 19.59
CA ALA A 230 -7.64 0.34 19.82
C ALA A 230 -8.61 0.29 21.01
N SER A 231 -9.30 -0.85 21.24
CA SER A 231 -10.20 -1.02 22.39
C SER A 231 -9.44 -1.02 23.73
N ASP A 232 -8.19 -1.48 23.73
CA ASP A 232 -7.29 -1.46 24.89
C ASP A 232 -6.55 -0.11 25.02
N GLY A 233 -6.89 0.89 24.21
CA GLY A 233 -6.20 2.20 24.19
C GLY A 233 -4.79 2.14 23.61
N LYS A 234 -4.40 1.05 22.96
CA LYS A 234 -3.07 0.89 22.37
C LYS A 234 -2.96 1.66 21.06
N ILE A 235 -1.80 2.25 20.86
CA ILE A 235 -1.44 2.96 19.64
C ILE A 235 -0.57 2.07 18.78
N GLY A 236 -0.84 2.04 17.48
CA GLY A 236 -0.08 1.24 16.52
C GLY A 236 1.42 1.51 16.60
N SER A 237 2.22 0.47 16.37
CA SER A 237 3.66 0.51 16.52
C SER A 237 4.33 1.46 15.52
N PRO A 238 5.41 2.19 15.90
CA PRO A 238 6.27 2.91 14.97
C PRO A 238 6.87 2.05 13.84
N VAL A 239 6.91 0.73 14.03
CA VAL A 239 7.34 -0.22 12.98
C VAL A 239 6.40 -0.17 11.76
N ASP A 240 5.10 0.06 11.97
CA ASP A 240 4.16 0.30 10.88
C ASP A 240 4.52 1.57 10.10
N GLN A 241 5.07 2.59 10.77
CA GLN A 241 5.55 3.82 10.14
C GLN A 241 6.78 3.56 9.25
N VAL A 242 7.72 2.73 9.70
CA VAL A 242 8.92 2.39 8.92
C VAL A 242 8.55 1.58 7.68
N LEU A 243 7.64 0.61 7.82
CA LEU A 243 7.14 -0.15 6.66
C LEU A 243 6.41 0.75 5.67
N LEU A 244 5.55 1.65 6.15
CA LEU A 244 4.84 2.62 5.28
C LEU A 244 5.80 3.64 4.65
N PHE A 245 6.85 4.05 5.33
CA PHE A 245 7.90 4.90 4.77
C PHE A 245 8.67 4.18 3.65
N CYS A 246 8.90 2.87 3.79
CA CYS A 246 9.48 2.04 2.72
C CYS A 246 8.54 1.87 1.52
N TYR A 247 7.22 1.92 1.72
CA TYR A 247 6.21 1.83 0.67
C TYR A 247 5.74 3.21 0.14
N HIS A 248 6.45 4.27 0.50
CA HIS A 248 6.10 5.61 0.01
C HIS A 248 6.28 5.67 -1.51
N TYR A 249 5.18 5.43 -2.21
CA TYR A 249 5.07 5.69 -3.64
C TYR A 249 4.95 7.21 -3.80
N ASP A 250 5.93 7.82 -4.45
CA ASP A 250 5.85 9.22 -4.84
C ASP A 250 5.00 9.35 -6.11
N PRO A 251 3.77 9.83 -6.02
CA PRO A 251 2.89 9.96 -7.19
C PRO A 251 3.39 11.01 -8.18
N HIS A 252 4.26 11.94 -7.77
CA HIS A 252 4.81 12.97 -8.64
C HIS A 252 5.92 12.46 -9.57
N THR A 253 6.66 11.45 -9.15
CA THR A 253 7.77 10.90 -9.94
C THR A 253 7.45 9.55 -10.53
N GLY A 254 6.31 8.91 -10.15
CA GLY A 254 5.95 7.55 -10.57
C GLY A 254 6.97 6.50 -10.11
N LYS A 255 7.83 6.83 -9.14
CA LYS A 255 8.95 5.99 -8.71
C LYS A 255 8.80 5.63 -7.23
N TYR A 256 9.16 4.41 -6.92
CA TYR A 256 9.44 4.03 -5.53
C TYR A 256 10.59 4.87 -5.01
N GLY A 257 10.46 5.37 -3.78
CA GLY A 257 11.42 6.32 -3.20
C GLY A 257 12.88 5.91 -3.40
N LEU A 258 13.77 6.91 -3.51
CA LEU A 258 15.21 6.75 -3.74
C LEU A 258 15.86 5.66 -2.86
N LEU A 259 15.31 5.41 -1.68
CA LEU A 259 15.80 4.40 -0.74
C LEU A 259 15.59 2.97 -1.25
N ILE A 260 14.41 2.68 -1.84
CA ILE A 260 14.09 1.34 -2.40
C ILE A 260 14.94 1.11 -3.65
N SER A 261 15.05 2.12 -4.52
CA SER A 261 15.87 2.02 -5.72
C SER A 261 17.35 1.75 -5.36
N ARG A 262 17.91 2.43 -4.36
CA ARG A 262 19.26 2.19 -3.87
C ARG A 262 19.41 0.84 -3.16
N ALA A 263 18.43 0.42 -2.36
CA ALA A 263 18.45 -0.88 -1.70
C ALA A 263 18.45 -2.04 -2.72
N VAL A 264 17.63 -1.93 -3.78
CA VAL A 264 17.60 -2.91 -4.88
C VAL A 264 18.91 -2.90 -5.66
N GLN A 265 19.49 -1.72 -5.94
CA GLN A 265 20.79 -1.62 -6.61
C GLN A 265 21.92 -2.22 -5.77
N LEU A 266 21.96 -1.92 -4.46
CA LEU A 266 22.98 -2.47 -3.55
C LEU A 266 22.82 -3.98 -3.37
N GLY A 267 21.59 -4.46 -3.22
CA GLY A 267 21.28 -5.90 -3.14
C GLY A 267 21.67 -6.64 -4.42
N GLY A 268 21.36 -6.08 -5.58
CA GLY A 268 21.76 -6.62 -6.88
C GLY A 268 23.27 -6.66 -7.04
N LEU A 269 23.98 -5.59 -6.69
CA LEU A 269 25.44 -5.53 -6.72
C LEU A 269 26.08 -6.57 -5.79
N ALA A 270 25.57 -6.68 -4.56
CA ALA A 270 26.04 -7.69 -3.59
C ALA A 270 25.85 -9.12 -4.12
N THR A 271 24.70 -9.41 -4.72
CA THR A 271 24.44 -10.73 -5.33
C THR A 271 25.42 -11.07 -6.46
N VAL A 272 25.71 -10.08 -7.33
CA VAL A 272 26.69 -10.27 -8.42
C VAL A 272 28.10 -10.49 -7.88
N LEU A 273 28.51 -9.72 -6.86
CA LEU A 273 29.84 -9.88 -6.24
C LEU A 273 30.00 -11.22 -5.53
N ILE A 274 29.01 -11.62 -4.73
CA ILE A 274 29.03 -12.92 -4.02
C ILE A 274 29.00 -14.08 -5.01
N GLY A 275 28.11 -14.03 -6.00
CA GLY A 275 28.01 -15.04 -7.04
C GLY A 275 29.28 -15.14 -7.90
N GLY A 276 29.84 -13.98 -8.29
CA GLY A 276 31.11 -13.91 -9.03
C GLY A 276 32.29 -14.47 -8.24
N PHE A 277 32.39 -14.10 -6.95
CA PHE A 277 33.41 -14.63 -6.04
C PHE A 277 33.31 -16.16 -5.90
N PHE A 278 32.09 -16.67 -5.71
CA PHE A 278 31.85 -18.10 -5.59
C PHE A 278 32.24 -18.85 -6.89
N LEU A 279 31.89 -18.30 -8.05
CA LEU A 279 32.31 -18.87 -9.34
C LEU A 279 33.82 -18.87 -9.51
N ILE A 280 34.50 -17.80 -9.11
CA ILE A 280 35.98 -17.73 -9.15
C ILE A 280 36.60 -18.82 -8.26
N LEU A 281 36.07 -19.05 -7.06
CA LEU A 281 36.54 -20.10 -6.16
C LEU A 281 36.34 -21.49 -6.77
N LEU A 282 35.19 -21.75 -7.39
CA LEU A 282 34.93 -23.04 -8.06
C LEU A 282 35.91 -23.28 -9.22
N PHE A 283 36.11 -22.29 -10.08
CA PHE A 283 37.04 -22.43 -11.20
C PHE A 283 38.51 -22.57 -10.75
N ARG A 284 38.91 -21.87 -9.69
CA ARG A 284 40.27 -22.05 -9.12
C ARG A 284 40.43 -23.45 -8.51
N GLY A 285 39.41 -23.95 -7.80
CA GLY A 285 39.45 -25.32 -7.23
C GLY A 285 39.60 -26.38 -8.29
N GLU A 286 38.97 -26.25 -9.44
CA GLU A 286 39.07 -27.18 -10.56
C GLU A 286 40.45 -27.15 -11.22
N HIS A 287 41.08 -25.97 -11.34
CA HIS A 287 42.44 -25.83 -11.85
C HIS A 287 43.50 -26.53 -10.98
N TYR A 288 43.38 -26.45 -9.66
CA TYR A 288 44.30 -27.12 -8.73
C TYR A 288 44.16 -28.66 -8.76
N SER A 289 42.95 -29.20 -8.93
CA SER A 289 42.73 -30.64 -9.00
C SER A 289 43.26 -31.27 -10.28
N LEU A 290 43.36 -30.52 -11.37
CA LEU A 290 43.90 -30.98 -12.64
C LEU A 290 45.45 -30.98 -12.68
N GLN A 291 46.11 -30.14 -11.89
CA GLN A 291 47.56 -30.12 -11.76
C GLN A 291 48.09 -31.25 -10.86
N GLY A 292 47.36 -31.61 -9.79
CA GLY A 292 47.75 -32.73 -8.87
C GLY A 292 47.63 -34.15 -9.47
N ARG A 293 47.00 -34.29 -10.64
CA ARG A 293 46.94 -35.59 -11.37
C ARG A 293 48.06 -35.81 -12.40
N ARG A 294 49.00 -34.87 -12.50
CA ARG A 294 50.11 -34.94 -13.47
C ARG A 294 51.48 -35.22 -12.85
N THR A 295 51.53 -35.39 -11.53
CA THR A 295 52.69 -35.93 -10.80
C THR A 295 52.42 -37.40 -10.40
#